data_d00439f3f9b31ed13a706b5b472b85ac
#
_entry.id   d00439f3f9b31ed13a706b5b472b85ac
#
_cell.length_a   1.000
_cell.length_b   1.000
_cell.length_c   1.000
_cell.angle_alpha   90.00
_cell.angle_beta   90.00
_cell.angle_gamma   90.00
#
_symmetry.space_group_name_H-M   'P 1'
#
loop_
_entity.id
_entity.type
_entity.pdbx_description
1 polymer ?
#
loop_
_entity_poly.entity_id
_entity_poly.type
_entity_poly.pdbx_seq_one_letter_code
_entity_poly.pdbx_strand_id
1 'polypeptide(L)'
;MNKYITSDYVVSALANLPQLVFEVTDACNLRCKYCAYGEFYEDYDCRENKMLSTEKAIRLIDYLAEYWNSNLNTSADKNITISFYGGEPLLNFPFIEAVVKHIKNNVHCPHRRFSFSMTTNAILLHKYMDFL
;
A
#
# COMPACT_ATOMS: atom_id res chain seq x y z
N MET A 1 12.80 -3.53 -31.13
CA MET A 1 12.25 -3.15 -29.82
C MET A 1 11.81 -4.43 -29.09
N ASN A 2 12.49 -4.81 -28.02
CA ASN A 2 12.20 -6.05 -27.30
C ASN A 2 10.84 -5.90 -26.61
N LYS A 3 9.86 -6.73 -26.98
CA LYS A 3 8.47 -6.69 -26.46
C LYS A 3 8.30 -7.37 -25.10
N TYR A 4 9.38 -7.85 -24.51
CA TYR A 4 9.32 -8.62 -23.26
C TYR A 4 9.81 -7.80 -22.08
N ILE A 5 9.13 -7.96 -20.94
CA ILE A 5 9.58 -7.43 -19.66
C ILE A 5 10.84 -8.20 -19.26
N THR A 6 11.95 -7.48 -19.05
CA THR A 6 13.21 -8.05 -18.58
C THR A 6 13.37 -7.86 -17.08
N SER A 7 14.24 -8.65 -16.44
CA SER A 7 14.57 -8.47 -15.02
C SER A 7 15.10 -7.07 -14.71
N ASP A 8 15.94 -6.51 -15.57
CA ASP A 8 16.50 -5.16 -15.38
C ASP A 8 15.42 -4.09 -15.43
N TYR A 9 14.42 -4.25 -16.31
CA TYR A 9 13.28 -3.35 -16.34
C TYR A 9 12.47 -3.42 -15.04
N VAL A 10 12.20 -4.64 -14.53
CA VAL A 10 11.47 -4.83 -13.27
C VAL A 10 12.21 -4.18 -12.11
N VAL A 11 13.51 -4.44 -11.98
CA VAL A 11 14.33 -3.89 -10.89
C VAL A 11 14.39 -2.37 -10.96
N SER A 12 14.56 -1.80 -12.16
CA SER A 12 14.50 -0.35 -12.37
C SER A 12 13.14 0.25 -11.99
N ALA A 13 12.04 -0.44 -12.33
CA ALA A 13 10.70 0.00 -11.97
C ALA A 13 10.50 -0.02 -10.44
N LEU A 14 11.00 -1.05 -9.74
CA LEU A 14 10.94 -1.13 -8.28
C LEU A 14 11.73 0.00 -7.60
N ALA A 15 12.91 0.34 -8.10
CA ALA A 15 13.71 1.44 -7.59
C ALA A 15 13.06 2.82 -7.78
N ASN A 16 12.17 2.95 -8.75
CA ASN A 16 11.54 4.21 -9.15
C ASN A 16 10.02 4.25 -8.90
N LEU A 17 9.49 3.37 -8.06
CA LEU A 17 8.06 3.30 -7.74
C LEU A 17 7.54 4.68 -7.30
N PRO A 18 6.47 5.20 -7.93
CA PRO A 18 5.80 6.42 -7.48
C PRO A 18 4.77 6.13 -6.38
N GLN A 19 4.28 4.89 -6.31
CA GLN A 19 3.23 4.49 -5.39
C GLN A 19 3.34 3.01 -5.03
N LEU A 20 3.07 2.68 -3.77
CA LEU A 20 2.87 1.33 -3.27
C LEU A 20 1.49 1.26 -2.63
N VAL A 21 0.63 0.37 -3.13
CA VAL A 21 -0.73 0.20 -2.62
C VAL A 21 -0.82 -1.10 -1.83
N PHE A 22 -1.30 -1.02 -0.61
CA PHE A 22 -1.64 -2.18 0.20
C PHE A 22 -3.16 -2.36 0.24
N GLU A 23 -3.64 -3.50 -0.21
CA GLU A 23 -4.98 -3.96 0.09
C GLU A 23 -4.95 -4.61 1.48
N VAL A 24 -5.30 -3.81 2.50
CA VAL A 24 -5.06 -4.17 3.91
C VAL A 24 -6.07 -5.19 4.45
N THR A 25 -7.22 -5.27 3.81
CA THR A 25 -8.28 -6.26 4.10
C THR A 25 -9.31 -6.27 2.98
N ASP A 26 -9.93 -7.41 2.75
CA ASP A 26 -11.13 -7.51 1.91
C ASP A 26 -12.44 -7.31 2.72
N ALA A 27 -12.35 -7.27 4.07
CA ALA A 27 -13.49 -6.99 4.94
C ALA A 27 -13.99 -5.55 4.78
N CYS A 28 -15.31 -5.36 4.87
CA CYS A 28 -15.93 -4.04 4.85
C CYS A 28 -17.19 -4.01 5.72
N ASN A 29 -17.41 -2.89 6.38
CA ASN A 29 -18.62 -2.64 7.17
C ASN A 29 -19.79 -2.06 6.35
N LEU A 30 -19.61 -1.92 5.02
CA LEU A 30 -20.66 -1.53 4.07
C LEU A 30 -20.84 -2.57 2.97
N ARG A 31 -21.99 -2.46 2.26
CA ARG A 31 -22.37 -3.25 1.10
C ARG A 31 -22.81 -2.33 -0.04
N CYS A 32 -21.87 -1.52 -0.55
CA CYS A 32 -22.18 -0.57 -1.62
C CYS A 32 -22.48 -1.33 -2.92
N LYS A 33 -23.59 -1.01 -3.57
CA LYS A 33 -24.03 -1.68 -4.81
C LYS A 33 -23.04 -1.54 -5.95
N TYR A 34 -22.30 -0.44 -6.01
CA TYR A 34 -21.31 -0.16 -7.05
C TYR A 34 -19.88 -0.70 -6.73
N CYS A 35 -19.72 -1.37 -5.59
CA CYS A 35 -18.41 -1.88 -5.17
C CYS A 35 -17.96 -3.03 -6.06
N ALA A 36 -16.68 -3.07 -6.42
CA ALA A 36 -16.09 -4.18 -7.19
C ALA A 36 -16.21 -5.55 -6.49
N TYR A 37 -16.36 -5.56 -5.15
CA TYR A 37 -16.68 -6.74 -4.34
C TYR A 37 -18.20 -6.92 -4.13
N GLY A 38 -19.02 -6.19 -4.87
CA GLY A 38 -20.47 -6.13 -4.67
C GLY A 38 -21.25 -7.12 -5.54
N GLU A 39 -22.57 -7.10 -5.35
CA GLU A 39 -23.54 -8.01 -5.97
C GLU A 39 -23.57 -7.99 -7.52
N PHE A 40 -23.06 -6.92 -8.14
CA PHE A 40 -23.04 -6.80 -9.61
C PHE A 40 -21.96 -7.64 -10.28
N TYR A 41 -21.03 -8.23 -9.51
CA TYR A 41 -19.90 -8.98 -10.00
C TYR A 41 -19.92 -10.41 -9.44
N GLU A 42 -20.92 -11.20 -9.86
CA GLU A 42 -21.17 -12.56 -9.35
C GLU A 42 -19.96 -13.51 -9.51
N ASP A 43 -19.14 -13.28 -10.51
CA ASP A 43 -17.93 -14.06 -10.79
C ASP A 43 -16.66 -13.48 -10.17
N TYR A 44 -16.77 -12.45 -9.31
CA TYR A 44 -15.64 -11.81 -8.69
C TYR A 44 -15.35 -12.37 -7.29
N ASP A 45 -14.12 -12.17 -6.82
CA ASP A 45 -13.63 -12.72 -5.57
C ASP A 45 -14.60 -12.53 -4.39
N CYS A 46 -14.99 -13.64 -3.76
CA CYS A 46 -15.76 -13.60 -2.53
C CYS A 46 -14.89 -13.05 -1.40
N ARG A 47 -15.44 -12.13 -0.61
CA ARG A 47 -14.77 -11.59 0.59
C ARG A 47 -14.67 -12.68 1.66
N GLU A 48 -13.46 -12.91 2.15
CA GLU A 48 -13.18 -13.89 3.20
C GLU A 48 -12.86 -13.21 4.55
N ASN A 49 -12.95 -11.88 4.63
CA ASN A 49 -12.58 -11.07 5.80
C ASN A 49 -11.10 -11.27 6.20
N LYS A 50 -10.23 -11.48 5.23
CA LYS A 50 -8.79 -11.64 5.45
C LYS A 50 -8.16 -10.30 5.77
N MET A 51 -7.14 -10.36 6.62
CA MET A 51 -6.30 -9.22 6.99
C MET A 51 -4.90 -9.44 6.41
N LEU A 52 -4.33 -8.40 5.79
CA LEU A 52 -2.96 -8.45 5.32
C LEU A 52 -2.00 -8.50 6.52
N SER A 53 -1.01 -9.36 6.44
CA SER A 53 0.00 -9.48 7.49
C SER A 53 0.93 -8.27 7.53
N THR A 54 1.03 -7.63 8.69
CA THR A 54 1.96 -6.53 8.94
C THR A 54 3.41 -6.95 8.70
N GLU A 55 3.79 -8.14 9.15
CA GLU A 55 5.15 -8.66 8.95
C GLU A 55 5.50 -8.76 7.47
N LYS A 56 4.60 -9.31 6.64
CA LYS A 56 4.83 -9.41 5.19
C LYS A 56 4.98 -8.04 4.54
N ALA A 57 4.18 -7.06 4.96
CA ALA A 57 4.25 -5.71 4.43
C ALA A 57 5.57 -5.02 4.81
N ILE A 58 6.00 -5.14 6.06
CA ILE A 58 7.28 -4.61 6.54
C ILE A 58 8.44 -5.21 5.76
N ARG A 59 8.47 -6.54 5.60
CA ARG A 59 9.51 -7.22 4.81
C ARG A 59 9.56 -6.74 3.36
N LEU A 60 8.39 -6.51 2.75
CA LEU A 60 8.33 -5.95 1.40
C LEU A 60 8.88 -4.53 1.35
N ILE A 61 8.53 -3.68 2.32
CA ILE A 61 9.01 -2.31 2.41
C ILE A 61 10.53 -2.28 2.57
N ASP A 62 11.08 -3.08 3.47
CA ASP A 62 12.53 -3.17 3.69
C ASP A 62 13.27 -3.64 2.43
N TYR A 63 12.72 -4.64 1.75
CA TYR A 63 13.24 -5.09 0.45
C TYR A 63 13.21 -3.99 -0.61
N LEU A 64 12.13 -3.23 -0.71
CA LEU A 64 12.01 -2.11 -1.66
C LEU A 64 12.94 -0.94 -1.28
N ALA A 65 13.17 -0.72 0.02
CA ALA A 65 14.07 0.33 0.50
C ALA A 65 15.52 0.12 0.01
N GLU A 66 15.95 -1.13 -0.18
CA GLU A 66 17.26 -1.43 -0.77
C GLU A 66 17.36 -0.87 -2.20
N TYR A 67 16.30 -1.03 -3.01
CA TYR A 67 16.25 -0.47 -4.37
C TYR A 67 16.12 1.05 -4.37
N TRP A 68 15.33 1.62 -3.47
CA TRP A 68 15.18 3.08 -3.36
C TRP A 68 16.48 3.78 -2.96
N ASN A 69 17.38 3.07 -2.28
CA ASN A 69 18.72 3.54 -1.91
C ASN A 69 19.81 3.15 -2.90
N SER A 70 19.47 2.41 -3.95
CA SER A 70 20.45 1.96 -4.95
C SER A 70 20.71 3.02 -6.02
N ASN A 71 21.76 2.81 -6.81
CA ASN A 71 22.07 3.63 -7.99
C ASN A 71 21.05 3.51 -9.14
N LEU A 72 20.10 2.57 -9.04
CA LEU A 72 19.00 2.42 -9.98
C LEU A 72 17.86 3.43 -9.72
N ASN A 73 17.87 4.07 -8.56
CA ASN A 73 16.92 5.14 -8.25
C ASN A 73 17.31 6.42 -9.00
N THR A 74 16.57 6.73 -10.05
CA THR A 74 16.66 7.96 -10.84
C THR A 74 15.57 8.98 -10.49
N SER A 75 14.78 8.68 -9.44
CA SER A 75 13.64 9.48 -8.97
C SER A 75 13.96 10.21 -7.66
N ALA A 76 15.20 10.66 -7.50
CA ALA A 76 15.60 11.44 -6.34
C ALA A 76 14.68 12.66 -6.13
N ASP A 77 14.40 12.98 -4.86
CA ASP A 77 13.47 14.04 -4.42
C ASP A 77 12.00 13.88 -4.80
N LYS A 78 11.62 12.80 -5.48
CA LYS A 78 10.22 12.48 -5.75
C LYS A 78 9.58 11.71 -4.60
N ASN A 79 8.29 11.90 -4.41
CA ASN A 79 7.51 11.17 -3.42
C ASN A 79 7.31 9.70 -3.83
N ILE A 80 7.28 8.84 -2.81
CA ILE A 80 6.64 7.53 -2.85
C ILE A 80 5.36 7.65 -2.04
N THR A 81 4.21 7.45 -2.67
CA THR A 81 2.94 7.42 -1.95
C THR A 81 2.66 6.01 -1.46
N ILE A 82 2.53 5.83 -0.16
CA ILE A 82 2.06 4.59 0.45
C ILE A 82 0.56 4.71 0.63
N SER A 83 -0.18 3.88 -0.08
CA SER A 83 -1.65 3.94 -0.13
C SER A 83 -2.27 2.72 0.54
N PHE A 84 -3.28 2.96 1.35
CA PHE A 84 -4.06 1.91 2.00
C PHE A 84 -5.44 1.83 1.36
N TYR A 85 -5.76 0.63 0.91
CA TYR A 85 -6.99 0.32 0.18
C TYR A 85 -7.57 -1.01 0.69
N GLY A 86 -8.69 -1.44 0.14
CA GLY A 86 -9.33 -2.72 0.42
C GLY A 86 -10.84 -2.59 0.50
N GLY A 87 -11.48 -3.46 1.28
CA GLY A 87 -12.88 -3.30 1.63
C GLY A 87 -13.08 -1.99 2.42
N GLU A 88 -12.75 -2.00 3.71
CA GLU A 88 -12.62 -0.79 4.54
C GLU A 88 -11.29 -0.84 5.31
N PRO A 89 -10.29 -0.05 4.92
CA PRO A 89 -8.96 -0.11 5.52
C PRO A 89 -8.92 0.12 7.02
N LEU A 90 -9.81 0.95 7.57
CA LEU A 90 -9.86 1.25 8.99
C LEU A 90 -10.30 0.06 9.86
N LEU A 91 -10.81 -1.03 9.27
CA LEU A 91 -11.01 -2.30 9.98
C LEU A 91 -9.70 -2.99 10.35
N ASN A 92 -8.61 -2.68 9.62
CA ASN A 92 -7.26 -3.15 9.93
C ASN A 92 -6.33 -1.98 10.28
N PHE A 93 -6.81 -1.06 11.09
CA PHE A 93 -6.02 0.11 11.51
C PHE A 93 -4.67 -0.24 12.15
N PRO A 94 -4.52 -1.30 12.98
CA PRO A 94 -3.22 -1.68 13.52
C PRO A 94 -2.16 -1.93 12.45
N PHE A 95 -2.55 -2.47 11.29
CA PHE A 95 -1.66 -2.64 10.14
C PHE A 95 -1.18 -1.27 9.61
N ILE A 96 -2.12 -0.33 9.40
CA ILE A 96 -1.81 1.01 8.89
C ILE A 96 -0.85 1.73 9.85
N GLU A 97 -1.16 1.71 11.14
CA GLU A 97 -0.33 2.33 12.18
C GLU A 97 1.08 1.75 12.20
N ALA A 98 1.20 0.42 12.16
CA ALA A 98 2.49 -0.26 12.19
C ALA A 98 3.33 0.06 10.94
N VAL A 99 2.74 0.04 9.76
CA VAL A 99 3.42 0.35 8.50
C VAL A 99 3.89 1.81 8.48
N VAL A 100 3.03 2.76 8.86
CA VAL A 100 3.39 4.18 8.92
C VAL A 100 4.52 4.43 9.93
N LYS A 101 4.43 3.85 11.13
CA LYS A 101 5.49 3.94 12.15
C LYS A 101 6.79 3.32 11.67
N HIS A 102 6.74 2.17 11.01
CA HIS A 102 7.93 1.52 10.47
C HIS A 102 8.64 2.41 9.45
N ILE A 103 7.89 2.94 8.49
CA ILE A 103 8.46 3.83 7.46
C ILE A 103 9.06 5.09 8.08
N LYS A 104 8.34 5.74 9.00
CA LYS A 104 8.83 6.97 9.63
C LYS A 104 10.06 6.78 10.51
N ASN A 105 10.19 5.63 11.19
CA ASN A 105 11.21 5.43 12.22
C ASN A 105 12.37 4.52 11.79
N ASN A 106 12.14 3.61 10.84
CA ASN A 106 13.09 2.55 10.50
C ASN A 106 13.58 2.61 9.06
N VAL A 107 12.81 3.18 8.13
CA VAL A 107 13.21 3.26 6.73
C VAL A 107 14.06 4.51 6.50
N HIS A 108 15.37 4.33 6.35
CA HIS A 108 16.26 5.41 5.99
C HIS A 108 16.36 5.50 4.45
N CYS A 109 15.74 6.53 3.88
CA CYS A 109 15.77 6.77 2.43
C CYS A 109 15.94 8.28 2.16
N PRO A 110 17.18 8.82 2.20
CA PRO A 110 17.42 10.25 2.11
C PRO A 110 17.08 10.86 0.75
N HIS A 111 17.00 10.02 -0.30
CA HIS A 111 16.75 10.45 -1.67
C HIS A 111 15.26 10.37 -2.09
N ARG A 112 14.37 9.92 -1.22
CA ARG A 112 12.94 9.82 -1.50
C ARG A 112 12.13 10.37 -0.33
N ARG A 113 10.99 10.94 -0.63
CA ARG A 113 10.03 11.39 0.39
C ARG A 113 8.87 10.43 0.44
N PHE A 114 8.27 10.28 1.61
CA PHE A 114 7.08 9.44 1.79
C PHE A 114 5.85 10.32 2.04
N SER A 115 4.78 9.98 1.35
CA SER A 115 3.43 10.46 1.65
C SER A 115 2.50 9.27 1.89
N PHE A 116 1.44 9.48 2.65
CA PHE A 116 0.48 8.44 2.98
C PHE A 116 -0.89 8.84 2.48
N SER A 117 -1.63 7.88 1.94
CA SER A 117 -3.01 8.08 1.51
C SER A 117 -3.87 6.87 1.86
N MET A 118 -5.17 7.08 1.96
CA MET A 118 -6.12 6.02 2.24
C MET A 118 -7.44 6.30 1.53
N THR A 119 -8.06 5.23 1.01
CA THR A 119 -9.44 5.28 0.53
C THR A 119 -10.33 4.60 1.55
N THR A 120 -11.21 5.35 2.20
CA THR A 120 -12.09 4.87 3.26
C THR A 120 -13.53 5.37 3.07
N ASN A 121 -14.50 4.61 3.56
CA ASN A 121 -15.89 5.06 3.67
C ASN A 121 -16.13 6.02 4.84
N ALA A 122 -15.11 6.33 5.61
CA ALA A 122 -15.07 7.28 6.72
C ALA A 122 -15.94 6.95 7.95
N ILE A 123 -16.68 5.84 7.99
CA ILE A 123 -17.53 5.50 9.16
C ILE A 123 -16.70 5.40 10.44
N LEU A 124 -15.51 4.82 10.34
CA LEU A 124 -14.62 4.62 11.49
C LEU A 124 -13.62 5.78 11.68
N LEU A 125 -13.63 6.79 10.83
CA LEU A 125 -12.62 7.85 10.80
C LEU A 125 -12.50 8.56 12.17
N HIS A 126 -13.62 8.83 12.82
CA HIS A 126 -13.67 9.51 14.12
C HIS A 126 -12.87 8.80 15.23
N LYS A 127 -12.63 7.49 15.09
CA LYS A 127 -11.87 6.71 16.08
C LYS A 127 -10.36 6.93 15.98
N TYR A 128 -9.88 7.44 14.84
CA TYR A 128 -8.46 7.45 14.51
C TYR A 128 -7.95 8.84 14.12
N MET A 129 -8.76 9.89 14.34
CA MET A 129 -8.43 11.27 13.99
C MET A 129 -7.13 11.76 14.62
N ASP A 130 -6.80 11.30 15.84
CA ASP A 130 -5.57 11.72 16.53
C ASP A 130 -4.29 11.15 15.88
N PHE A 131 -4.45 10.12 15.07
CA PHE A 131 -3.33 9.53 14.32
C PHE A 131 -3.19 10.11 12.91
N LEU A 132 -4.30 10.42 12.28
CA LEU A 132 -4.37 10.87 10.89
C LEU A 132 -4.07 12.35 10.75
#